data_c78a7aca459db7408e16af41b86398ae
#
_entry.id   c78a7aca459db7408e16af41b86398ae
#
_cell.length_a   1.000
_cell.length_b   1.000
_cell.length_c   1.000
_cell.angle_alpha   90.00
_cell.angle_beta   90.00
_cell.angle_gamma   90.00
#
_symmetry.space_group_name_H-M   'P 1'
#
loop_
_entity.id
_entity.type
_entity.pdbx_description
1 polymer ?
#
loop_
_entity_poly.entity_id
_entity_poly.type
_entity_poly.pdbx_seq_one_letter_code
_entity_poly.pdbx_strand_id
1 'polypeptide(L)'
;ISTVFDNVVQIPMMNAMGCNIHGYKANKAAVEFAGDSFFRARRLLEKQWRKEIFFEIPNICDPQAFRDEIGKANALMISGVRFIFAHELAHSYLGHTQTVSNADQMVKDEIAADELALDWLAETFGADDGYTNKVGIANLLCALLFMGPDSVSGGGSHPHMDIRIDLLMKRMDVPEIDVLWGYVGSALRLWLMVYGGYSIAEDMALKPFNFYKDFYDYYLAKLRETRQRLFPEWVKPDWYVE
;
A
#
# COMPACT_ATOMS: atom_id res chain seq x y z
N ILE A 1 -2.82 -9.56 2.24
CA ILE A 1 -3.13 -8.79 1.01
C ILE A 1 -2.84 -9.62 -0.22
N SER A 2 -1.63 -10.20 -0.39
CA SER A 2 -1.26 -11.01 -1.56
C SER A 2 -2.28 -12.13 -1.85
N THR A 3 -2.66 -12.94 -0.86
CA THR A 3 -3.63 -14.03 -1.04
C THR A 3 -5.01 -13.53 -1.46
N VAL A 4 -5.45 -12.39 -0.93
CA VAL A 4 -6.71 -11.75 -1.33
C VAL A 4 -6.58 -11.22 -2.76
N PHE A 5 -5.45 -10.59 -3.07
CA PHE A 5 -5.17 -10.10 -4.40
C PHE A 5 -5.22 -11.21 -5.44
N ASP A 6 -4.52 -12.32 -5.22
CA ASP A 6 -4.48 -13.45 -6.16
C ASP A 6 -5.88 -14.02 -6.45
N ASN A 7 -6.70 -14.15 -5.42
CA ASN A 7 -8.00 -14.82 -5.55
C ASN A 7 -9.15 -13.90 -5.93
N VAL A 8 -9.07 -12.61 -5.61
CA VAL A 8 -10.19 -11.67 -5.80
C VAL A 8 -9.95 -10.72 -6.96
N VAL A 9 -8.71 -10.43 -7.28
CA VAL A 9 -8.34 -9.44 -8.30
C VAL A 9 -7.64 -10.09 -9.48
N GLN A 10 -6.52 -10.74 -9.23
CA GLN A 10 -5.66 -11.24 -10.32
C GLN A 10 -6.38 -12.20 -11.25
N ILE A 11 -7.08 -13.20 -10.71
CA ILE A 11 -7.75 -14.21 -11.53
C ILE A 11 -8.95 -13.66 -12.29
N PRO A 12 -9.87 -12.87 -11.68
CA PRO A 12 -10.90 -12.20 -12.44
C PRO A 12 -10.35 -11.29 -13.55
N MET A 13 -9.27 -10.54 -13.29
CA MET A 13 -8.64 -9.70 -14.29
C MET A 13 -8.01 -10.51 -15.42
N MET A 14 -7.26 -11.57 -15.10
CA MET A 14 -6.67 -12.45 -16.13
C MET A 14 -7.75 -13.09 -17.02
N ASN A 15 -8.89 -13.47 -16.44
CA ASN A 15 -10.03 -13.97 -17.20
C ASN A 15 -10.64 -12.88 -18.10
N ALA A 16 -10.77 -11.64 -17.60
CA ALA A 16 -11.25 -10.49 -18.37
C ALA A 16 -10.30 -10.15 -19.54
N MET A 17 -9.00 -10.37 -19.36
CA MET A 17 -7.97 -10.21 -20.40
C MET A 17 -7.90 -11.40 -21.37
N GLY A 18 -8.81 -12.37 -21.28
CA GLY A 18 -8.89 -13.51 -22.18
C GLY A 18 -7.99 -14.70 -21.83
N CYS A 19 -7.36 -14.71 -20.66
CA CYS A 19 -6.48 -15.80 -20.24
C CYS A 19 -7.22 -17.09 -19.86
N ASN A 20 -8.56 -17.07 -19.84
CA ASN A 20 -9.46 -18.22 -19.63
C ASN A 20 -8.98 -19.22 -18.54
N ILE A 21 -8.75 -18.72 -17.34
CA ILE A 21 -8.39 -19.55 -16.20
C ILE A 21 -9.66 -20.26 -15.68
N HIS A 22 -10.14 -21.22 -16.45
CA HIS A 22 -11.30 -22.02 -16.10
C HIS A 22 -10.96 -23.00 -14.97
N GLY A 23 -11.85 -23.07 -14.00
CA GLY A 23 -11.77 -24.07 -12.91
C GLY A 23 -10.98 -23.64 -11.69
N TYR A 24 -10.43 -22.42 -11.65
CA TYR A 24 -9.85 -21.91 -10.44
C TYR A 24 -10.96 -21.59 -9.42
N LYS A 25 -10.93 -22.28 -8.30
CA LYS A 25 -11.74 -21.95 -7.13
C LYS A 25 -10.83 -21.24 -6.15
N ALA A 26 -11.23 -20.02 -5.74
CA ALA A 26 -10.56 -19.33 -4.67
C ALA A 26 -10.37 -20.27 -3.48
N ASN A 27 -9.16 -20.36 -2.97
CA ASN A 27 -8.89 -21.13 -1.75
C ASN A 27 -9.53 -20.38 -0.56
N LYS A 28 -10.77 -20.74 -0.23
CA LYS A 28 -11.55 -20.09 0.81
C LYS A 28 -10.80 -20.05 2.14
N ALA A 29 -10.15 -21.16 2.52
CA ALA A 29 -9.39 -21.22 3.76
C ALA A 29 -8.19 -20.24 3.76
N ALA A 30 -7.50 -20.10 2.63
CA ALA A 30 -6.40 -19.13 2.51
C ALA A 30 -6.89 -17.69 2.56
N VAL A 31 -8.05 -17.38 1.96
CA VAL A 31 -8.66 -16.04 2.02
C VAL A 31 -9.13 -15.72 3.44
N GLU A 32 -9.78 -16.67 4.13
CA GLU A 32 -10.20 -16.54 5.53
C GLU A 32 -8.98 -16.33 6.44
N PHE A 33 -7.93 -17.12 6.29
CA PHE A 33 -6.68 -16.96 7.06
C PHE A 33 -6.02 -15.60 6.83
N ALA A 34 -5.97 -15.13 5.59
CA ALA A 34 -5.41 -13.81 5.27
C ALA A 34 -6.25 -12.68 5.88
N GLY A 35 -7.59 -12.80 5.84
CA GLY A 35 -8.51 -11.88 6.48
C GLY A 35 -8.33 -11.84 8.01
N ASP A 36 -8.28 -12.99 8.64
CA ASP A 36 -8.03 -13.09 10.08
C ASP A 36 -6.68 -12.50 10.48
N SER A 37 -5.63 -12.78 9.73
CA SER A 37 -4.29 -12.22 9.96
C SER A 37 -4.28 -10.69 9.83
N PHE A 38 -4.99 -10.14 8.85
CA PHE A 38 -5.16 -8.69 8.70
C PHE A 38 -5.88 -8.07 9.90
N PHE A 39 -7.03 -8.63 10.32
CA PHE A 39 -7.76 -8.11 11.47
C PHE A 39 -6.98 -8.25 12.78
N ARG A 40 -6.15 -9.29 12.93
CA ARG A 40 -5.25 -9.44 14.08
C ARG A 40 -4.17 -8.37 14.09
N ALA A 41 -3.50 -8.12 12.94
CA ALA A 41 -2.52 -7.06 12.82
C ALA A 41 -3.13 -5.68 13.14
N ARG A 42 -4.35 -5.42 12.67
CA ARG A 42 -5.09 -4.20 13.00
C ARG A 42 -5.35 -4.06 14.50
N ARG A 43 -5.79 -5.12 15.20
CA ARG A 43 -5.98 -5.10 16.66
C ARG A 43 -4.70 -4.81 17.42
N LEU A 44 -3.55 -5.26 16.91
CA LEU A 44 -2.25 -4.90 17.49
C LEU A 44 -1.99 -3.41 17.37
N LEU A 45 -2.23 -2.80 16.22
CA LEU A 45 -2.08 -1.35 16.01
C LEU A 45 -3.04 -0.53 16.89
N GLU A 46 -4.27 -1.00 17.09
CA GLU A 46 -5.28 -0.37 17.96
C GLU A 46 -4.97 -0.55 19.47
N LYS A 47 -3.79 -1.02 19.83
CA LYS A 47 -3.34 -1.27 21.22
C LYS A 47 -4.22 -2.26 21.99
N GLN A 48 -5.00 -3.06 21.32
CA GLN A 48 -5.79 -4.13 21.92
C GLN A 48 -4.91 -5.39 22.14
N TRP A 49 -3.80 -5.18 22.86
CA TRP A 49 -2.79 -6.20 23.14
C TRP A 49 -3.38 -7.30 24.03
N ARG A 50 -3.68 -8.46 23.47
CA ARG A 50 -3.90 -9.69 24.24
C ARG A 50 -2.75 -10.65 23.95
N LYS A 51 -2.21 -11.27 24.98
CA LYS A 51 -1.10 -12.25 24.85
C LYS A 51 -1.41 -13.36 23.83
N GLU A 52 -2.68 -13.74 23.71
CA GLU A 52 -3.19 -14.76 22.81
C GLU A 52 -2.98 -14.46 21.32
N ILE A 53 -2.87 -13.17 20.94
CA ILE A 53 -2.67 -12.77 19.55
C ILE A 53 -1.26 -13.10 19.04
N PHE A 54 -0.25 -13.13 19.92
CA PHE A 54 1.13 -13.39 19.55
C PHE A 54 1.42 -14.84 19.16
N PHE A 55 0.68 -15.80 19.71
CA PHE A 55 0.91 -17.23 19.43
C PHE A 55 0.43 -17.68 18.07
N GLU A 56 -0.36 -16.85 17.37
CA GLU A 56 -0.98 -17.19 16.10
C GLU A 56 -0.35 -16.45 14.90
N ILE A 57 0.62 -15.55 15.16
CA ILE A 57 1.42 -14.94 14.12
C ILE A 57 2.55 -15.91 13.75
N PRO A 58 2.78 -16.19 12.44
CA PRO A 58 3.89 -17.02 12.03
C PRO A 58 5.19 -16.55 12.69
N ASN A 59 5.84 -17.44 13.42
CA ASN A 59 7.10 -17.12 14.08
C ASN A 59 8.19 -16.99 13.01
N ILE A 60 8.59 -15.76 12.71
CA ILE A 60 9.69 -15.47 11.76
C ILE A 60 11.02 -16.09 12.17
N CYS A 61 11.15 -16.55 13.42
CA CYS A 61 12.32 -17.24 13.94
C CYS A 61 12.21 -18.78 13.83
N ASP A 62 11.09 -19.32 13.35
CA ASP A 62 10.97 -20.76 13.14
C ASP A 62 11.61 -21.16 11.80
N PRO A 63 12.77 -21.83 11.83
CA PRO A 63 13.50 -22.15 10.60
C PRO A 63 12.86 -23.27 9.77
N GLN A 64 11.81 -23.94 10.27
CA GLN A 64 11.22 -25.11 9.63
C GLN A 64 9.81 -24.84 9.09
N ALA A 65 9.09 -23.88 9.65
CA ALA A 65 7.75 -23.51 9.22
C ALA A 65 7.80 -22.38 8.20
N PHE A 66 7.25 -22.58 7.02
CA PHE A 66 7.05 -21.53 5.99
C PHE A 66 8.31 -20.80 5.54
N ARG A 67 9.41 -21.53 5.35
CA ARG A 67 10.75 -20.96 5.08
C ARG A 67 10.76 -19.99 3.90
N ASP A 68 10.09 -20.32 2.81
CA ASP A 68 10.08 -19.50 1.60
C ASP A 68 9.19 -18.26 1.76
N GLU A 69 8.05 -18.41 2.41
CA GLU A 69 7.13 -17.30 2.70
C GLU A 69 7.73 -16.31 3.69
N ILE A 70 8.40 -16.81 4.73
CA ILE A 70 9.10 -15.97 5.71
C ILE A 70 10.27 -15.23 5.01
N GLY A 71 11.03 -15.91 4.15
CA GLY A 71 12.10 -15.29 3.38
C GLY A 71 11.58 -14.14 2.52
N LYS A 72 10.48 -14.33 1.80
CA LYS A 72 9.83 -13.30 0.99
C LYS A 72 9.31 -12.14 1.86
N ALA A 73 8.63 -12.46 2.97
CA ALA A 73 8.13 -11.44 3.88
C ALA A 73 9.26 -10.58 4.47
N ASN A 74 10.37 -11.21 4.86
CA ASN A 74 11.55 -10.52 5.35
C ASN A 74 12.19 -9.63 4.26
N ALA A 75 12.30 -10.11 3.03
CA ALA A 75 12.85 -9.33 1.91
C ALA A 75 12.00 -8.07 1.67
N LEU A 76 10.66 -8.20 1.65
CA LEU A 76 9.76 -7.06 1.50
C LEU A 76 9.85 -6.08 2.69
N MET A 77 9.94 -6.62 3.91
CA MET A 77 10.11 -5.79 5.10
C MET A 77 11.44 -5.03 5.08
N ILE A 78 12.54 -5.69 4.72
CA ILE A 78 13.85 -5.05 4.61
C ILE A 78 13.83 -3.93 3.56
N SER A 79 13.20 -4.16 2.41
CA SER A 79 13.07 -3.13 1.37
C SER A 79 12.25 -1.93 1.84
N GLY A 80 11.14 -2.16 2.55
CA GLY A 80 10.37 -1.08 3.18
C GLY A 80 11.17 -0.31 4.23
N VAL A 81 11.91 -1.02 5.10
CA VAL A 81 12.75 -0.39 6.12
C VAL A 81 13.89 0.42 5.48
N ARG A 82 14.51 -0.07 4.41
CA ARG A 82 15.51 0.71 3.66
C ARG A 82 14.94 2.02 3.15
N PHE A 83 13.69 2.00 2.65
CA PHE A 83 13.02 3.22 2.21
C PHE A 83 12.80 4.20 3.36
N ILE A 84 12.35 3.73 4.55
CA ILE A 84 12.22 4.59 5.74
C ILE A 84 13.56 5.24 6.09
N PHE A 85 14.64 4.45 6.17
CA PHE A 85 15.95 5.01 6.49
C PHE A 85 16.44 6.02 5.44
N ALA A 86 16.23 5.74 4.16
CA ALA A 86 16.58 6.67 3.09
C ALA A 86 15.75 7.96 3.20
N HIS A 87 14.47 7.87 3.53
CA HIS A 87 13.59 9.01 3.76
C HIS A 87 14.08 9.88 4.94
N GLU A 88 14.41 9.31 6.07
CA GLU A 88 14.95 10.04 7.22
C GLU A 88 16.32 10.70 6.91
N LEU A 89 17.16 10.00 6.17
CA LEU A 89 18.43 10.57 5.70
C LEU A 89 18.20 11.71 4.71
N ALA A 90 17.19 11.61 3.84
CA ALA A 90 16.82 12.65 2.91
C ALA A 90 16.40 13.94 3.63
N HIS A 91 15.63 13.85 4.71
CA HIS A 91 15.32 15.02 5.56
C HIS A 91 16.58 15.71 6.07
N SER A 92 17.54 14.93 6.57
CA SER A 92 18.83 15.50 7.02
C SER A 92 19.63 16.12 5.88
N TYR A 93 19.69 15.44 4.73
CA TYR A 93 20.43 15.91 3.56
C TYR A 93 19.85 17.22 2.98
N LEU A 94 18.53 17.34 2.93
CA LEU A 94 17.81 18.51 2.45
C LEU A 94 17.73 19.65 3.49
N GLY A 95 18.19 19.42 4.71
CA GLY A 95 18.22 20.43 5.77
C GLY A 95 16.87 20.68 6.44
N HIS A 96 15.87 19.80 6.25
CA HIS A 96 14.53 19.97 6.81
C HIS A 96 14.49 20.00 8.33
N THR A 97 15.50 19.42 8.99
CA THR A 97 15.62 19.38 10.45
C THR A 97 16.11 20.70 11.08
N GLN A 98 16.53 21.65 10.27
CA GLN A 98 17.16 22.90 10.72
C GLN A 98 16.22 24.11 10.69
N THR A 99 15.03 23.97 10.12
CA THR A 99 14.08 25.06 9.92
C THR A 99 12.75 24.78 10.60
N VAL A 100 12.17 25.83 11.22
CA VAL A 100 10.79 25.76 11.71
C VAL A 100 9.89 26.01 10.49
N SER A 101 9.29 24.94 9.99
CA SER A 101 8.42 24.98 8.81
C SER A 101 6.94 25.13 9.23
N ASN A 102 6.15 25.85 8.42
CA ASN A 102 4.70 25.78 8.53
C ASN A 102 4.17 24.45 7.96
N ALA A 103 2.90 24.14 8.18
CA ALA A 103 2.31 22.86 7.79
C ALA A 103 2.47 22.58 6.27
N ASP A 104 2.26 23.59 5.42
CA ASP A 104 2.40 23.43 3.97
C ASP A 104 3.85 23.12 3.55
N GLN A 105 4.81 23.76 4.19
CA GLN A 105 6.22 23.48 3.94
C GLN A 105 6.61 22.08 4.43
N MET A 106 6.12 21.66 5.61
CA MET A 106 6.36 20.32 6.13
C MET A 106 5.87 19.24 5.16
N VAL A 107 4.69 19.41 4.57
CA VAL A 107 4.16 18.48 3.57
C VAL A 107 5.04 18.44 2.30
N LYS A 108 5.56 19.59 1.84
CA LYS A 108 6.51 19.63 0.71
C LYS A 108 7.83 18.95 1.06
N ASP A 109 8.31 19.16 2.27
CA ASP A 109 9.54 18.56 2.80
C ASP A 109 9.41 17.02 2.83
N GLU A 110 8.26 16.50 3.24
CA GLU A 110 7.97 15.06 3.22
C GLU A 110 7.98 14.48 1.79
N ILE A 111 7.34 15.19 0.84
CA ILE A 111 7.33 14.75 -0.56
C ILE A 111 8.75 14.77 -1.12
N ALA A 112 9.52 15.82 -0.87
CA ALA A 112 10.89 15.92 -1.33
C ALA A 112 11.79 14.83 -0.73
N ALA A 113 11.57 14.48 0.55
CA ALA A 113 12.27 13.39 1.19
C ALA A 113 11.88 12.02 0.60
N ASP A 114 10.60 11.78 0.34
CA ASP A 114 10.11 10.58 -0.34
C ASP A 114 10.74 10.41 -1.72
N GLU A 115 10.76 11.48 -2.52
CA GLU A 115 11.32 11.46 -3.87
C GLU A 115 12.82 11.19 -3.85
N LEU A 116 13.57 11.88 -3.00
CA LEU A 116 15.01 11.69 -2.89
C LEU A 116 15.36 10.28 -2.37
N ALA A 117 14.61 9.79 -1.40
CA ALA A 117 14.78 8.42 -0.89
C ALA A 117 14.58 7.39 -2.01
N LEU A 118 13.55 7.60 -2.83
CA LEU A 118 13.27 6.71 -3.96
C LEU A 118 14.38 6.79 -5.02
N ASP A 119 14.90 7.99 -5.33
CA ASP A 119 16.01 8.18 -6.28
C ASP A 119 17.27 7.44 -5.82
N TRP A 120 17.63 7.54 -4.54
CA TRP A 120 18.77 6.78 -4.00
C TRP A 120 18.58 5.27 -4.09
N LEU A 121 17.35 4.79 -3.94
CA LEU A 121 17.05 3.37 -4.05
C LEU A 121 16.86 2.91 -5.50
N ALA A 122 16.53 3.84 -6.42
CA ALA A 122 16.32 3.52 -7.83
C ALA A 122 17.57 2.94 -8.49
N GLU A 123 18.77 3.34 -8.05
CA GLU A 123 20.03 2.75 -8.49
C GLU A 123 20.09 1.22 -8.21
N THR A 124 19.35 0.77 -7.22
CA THR A 124 19.24 -0.65 -6.86
C THR A 124 18.14 -1.38 -7.62
N PHE A 125 17.26 -0.67 -8.33
CA PHE A 125 16.12 -1.28 -9.06
C PHE A 125 16.54 -2.03 -10.33
N GLY A 126 17.69 -1.73 -10.88
CA GLY A 126 18.27 -2.45 -12.01
C GLY A 126 18.98 -3.77 -11.66
N ALA A 127 19.17 -4.06 -10.38
CA ALA A 127 19.71 -5.31 -9.88
C ALA A 127 18.65 -6.42 -9.87
N ASP A 128 19.07 -7.68 -9.68
CA ASP A 128 18.17 -8.84 -9.64
C ASP A 128 17.02 -8.69 -8.61
N ASP A 129 17.24 -7.92 -7.54
CA ASP A 129 16.26 -7.64 -6.49
C ASP A 129 15.41 -6.39 -6.73
N GLY A 130 15.57 -5.72 -7.86
CA GLY A 130 14.93 -4.42 -8.11
C GLY A 130 13.41 -4.44 -8.01
N TYR A 131 12.78 -5.49 -8.51
CA TYR A 131 11.34 -5.67 -8.40
C TYR A 131 10.91 -5.91 -6.94
N THR A 132 11.65 -6.70 -6.18
CA THR A 132 11.41 -6.93 -4.74
C THR A 132 11.45 -5.61 -3.95
N ASN A 133 12.37 -4.71 -4.30
CA ASN A 133 12.46 -3.39 -3.69
C ASN A 133 11.21 -2.54 -3.98
N LYS A 134 10.73 -2.50 -5.23
CA LYS A 134 9.49 -1.80 -5.60
C LYS A 134 8.29 -2.35 -4.82
N VAL A 135 8.13 -3.67 -4.77
CA VAL A 135 7.07 -4.34 -4.02
C VAL A 135 7.17 -4.06 -2.53
N GLY A 136 8.38 -4.07 -1.95
CA GLY A 136 8.61 -3.78 -0.54
C GLY A 136 8.23 -2.35 -0.15
N ILE A 137 8.58 -1.37 -0.99
CA ILE A 137 8.19 0.04 -0.80
C ILE A 137 6.66 0.18 -0.90
N ALA A 138 6.04 -0.39 -1.93
CA ALA A 138 4.59 -0.36 -2.09
C ALA A 138 3.87 -1.04 -0.90
N ASN A 139 4.40 -2.16 -0.40
CA ASN A 139 3.86 -2.84 0.77
C ASN A 139 3.95 -1.97 2.04
N LEU A 140 5.06 -1.27 2.24
CA LEU A 140 5.20 -0.30 3.35
C LEU A 140 4.15 0.80 3.26
N LEU A 141 3.98 1.42 2.09
CA LEU A 141 2.99 2.48 1.88
C LEU A 141 1.56 1.97 2.15
N CYS A 142 1.26 0.75 1.70
CA CYS A 142 -0.01 0.10 2.03
C CYS A 142 -0.15 -0.14 3.55
N ALA A 143 0.92 -0.53 4.25
CA ALA A 143 0.87 -0.71 5.70
C ALA A 143 0.61 0.62 6.43
N LEU A 144 1.27 1.71 6.01
CA LEU A 144 1.03 3.05 6.54
C LEU A 144 -0.41 3.53 6.28
N LEU A 145 -0.98 3.21 5.11
CA LEU A 145 -2.38 3.50 4.80
C LEU A 145 -3.34 2.87 5.83
N PHE A 146 -3.01 1.69 6.36
CA PHE A 146 -3.83 0.97 7.35
C PHE A 146 -3.57 1.36 8.81
N MET A 147 -2.74 2.35 9.09
CA MET A 147 -2.53 2.81 10.48
C MET A 147 -3.78 3.44 11.09
N GLY A 148 -4.74 3.88 10.29
CA GLY A 148 -6.04 4.37 10.75
C GLY A 148 -6.84 5.04 9.65
N PRO A 149 -8.10 5.41 9.93
CA PRO A 149 -8.90 6.19 8.98
C PRO A 149 -8.27 7.56 8.70
N ASP A 150 -7.56 8.11 9.67
CA ASP A 150 -6.91 9.42 9.58
C ASP A 150 -5.66 9.41 8.68
N SER A 151 -5.16 8.25 8.25
CA SER A 151 -4.01 8.16 7.35
C SER A 151 -4.22 8.91 6.02
N VAL A 152 -5.47 9.01 5.59
CA VAL A 152 -5.85 9.77 4.39
C VAL A 152 -6.26 11.22 4.68
N SER A 153 -6.38 11.63 5.95
CA SER A 153 -6.74 13.00 6.32
C SER A 153 -5.56 13.97 6.28
N GLY A 154 -4.34 13.44 6.28
CA GLY A 154 -3.13 14.24 6.44
C GLY A 154 -3.04 14.87 7.82
N GLY A 155 -2.00 14.60 8.55
CA GLY A 155 -1.83 15.09 9.93
C GLY A 155 -1.05 16.39 10.05
N GLY A 156 -1.39 17.44 9.32
CA GLY A 156 -0.73 18.74 9.44
C GLY A 156 0.74 18.80 8.99
N SER A 157 1.53 17.76 9.26
CA SER A 157 2.95 17.68 8.89
C SER A 157 3.24 16.65 7.79
N HIS A 158 2.31 15.74 7.51
CA HIS A 158 2.51 14.68 6.52
C HIS A 158 1.45 14.77 5.41
N PRO A 159 1.84 14.47 4.15
CA PRO A 159 0.88 14.38 3.06
C PRO A 159 -0.09 13.21 3.30
N HIS A 160 -1.26 13.32 2.70
CA HIS A 160 -2.22 12.21 2.69
C HIS A 160 -1.61 10.95 2.05
N MET A 161 -1.89 9.79 2.61
CA MET A 161 -1.30 8.54 2.14
C MET A 161 -1.66 8.20 0.69
N ASP A 162 -2.84 8.59 0.21
CA ASP A 162 -3.23 8.43 -1.19
C ASP A 162 -2.35 9.27 -2.14
N ILE A 163 -1.92 10.45 -1.70
CA ILE A 163 -0.99 11.30 -2.45
C ILE A 163 0.40 10.66 -2.47
N ARG A 164 0.92 10.24 -1.32
CA ARG A 164 2.23 9.58 -1.23
C ARG A 164 2.28 8.32 -2.09
N ILE A 165 1.25 7.47 -1.99
CA ILE A 165 1.15 6.24 -2.79
C ILE A 165 1.16 6.57 -4.28
N ASP A 166 0.34 7.52 -4.72
CA ASP A 166 0.23 7.88 -6.14
C ASP A 166 1.54 8.45 -6.70
N LEU A 167 2.16 9.38 -5.98
CA LEU A 167 3.44 9.97 -6.39
C LEU A 167 4.55 8.91 -6.49
N LEU A 168 4.71 8.08 -5.47
CA LEU A 168 5.77 7.08 -5.45
C LEU A 168 5.54 5.95 -6.45
N MET A 169 4.29 5.50 -6.63
CA MET A 169 3.96 4.52 -7.66
C MET A 169 4.27 5.01 -9.06
N LYS A 170 3.94 6.26 -9.38
CA LYS A 170 4.27 6.89 -10.67
C LYS A 170 5.79 7.01 -10.86
N ARG A 171 6.52 7.42 -9.82
CA ARG A 171 7.97 7.62 -9.88
C ARG A 171 8.75 6.31 -9.99
N MET A 172 8.22 5.20 -9.48
CA MET A 172 8.83 3.87 -9.64
C MET A 172 8.83 3.37 -11.09
N ASP A 173 8.22 4.08 -12.02
CA ASP A 173 8.12 3.72 -13.45
C ASP A 173 7.66 2.26 -13.64
N VAL A 174 6.50 1.97 -13.08
CA VAL A 174 5.89 0.64 -13.16
C VAL A 174 5.01 0.57 -14.42
N PRO A 175 5.22 -0.41 -15.32
CA PRO A 175 4.36 -0.57 -16.49
C PRO A 175 2.87 -0.72 -16.13
N GLU A 176 1.96 -0.20 -16.94
CA GLU A 176 0.50 -0.22 -16.65
C GLU A 176 -0.08 -1.63 -16.48
N ILE A 177 0.51 -2.60 -17.17
CA ILE A 177 0.14 -4.01 -17.09
C ILE A 177 0.72 -4.74 -15.88
N ASP A 178 1.60 -4.08 -15.10
CA ASP A 178 2.28 -4.71 -13.98
C ASP A 178 1.32 -5.00 -12.83
N VAL A 179 1.44 -6.19 -12.28
CA VAL A 179 0.63 -6.68 -11.16
C VAL A 179 0.74 -5.82 -9.90
N LEU A 180 1.81 -5.05 -9.75
CA LEU A 180 2.01 -4.16 -8.61
C LEU A 180 0.91 -3.09 -8.49
N TRP A 181 0.43 -2.56 -9.62
CA TRP A 181 -0.74 -1.66 -9.63
C TRP A 181 -1.98 -2.34 -9.03
N GLY A 182 -2.23 -3.58 -9.42
CA GLY A 182 -3.35 -4.35 -8.88
C GLY A 182 -3.18 -4.67 -7.40
N TYR A 183 -1.95 -4.94 -6.94
CA TYR A 183 -1.64 -5.15 -5.54
C TYR A 183 -1.98 -3.92 -4.69
N VAL A 184 -1.50 -2.75 -5.09
CA VAL A 184 -1.79 -1.49 -4.40
C VAL A 184 -3.28 -1.12 -4.51
N GLY A 185 -3.89 -1.28 -5.69
CA GLY A 185 -5.34 -1.07 -5.88
C GLY A 185 -6.19 -1.93 -4.94
N SER A 186 -5.75 -3.18 -4.67
CA SER A 186 -6.42 -4.05 -3.70
C SER A 186 -6.30 -3.54 -2.26
N ALA A 187 -5.19 -2.92 -1.90
CA ALA A 187 -5.04 -2.27 -0.61
C ALA A 187 -5.97 -1.06 -0.48
N LEU A 188 -6.06 -0.22 -1.52
CA LEU A 188 -6.99 0.92 -1.56
C LEU A 188 -8.45 0.44 -1.41
N ARG A 189 -8.84 -0.58 -2.17
CA ARG A 189 -10.17 -1.20 -2.07
C ARG A 189 -10.45 -1.72 -0.66
N LEU A 190 -9.51 -2.44 -0.07
CA LEU A 190 -9.66 -2.98 1.28
C LEU A 190 -9.80 -1.85 2.31
N TRP A 191 -9.04 -0.77 2.17
CA TRP A 191 -9.18 0.41 3.03
C TRP A 191 -10.58 1.02 2.92
N LEU A 192 -11.12 1.16 1.71
CA LEU A 192 -12.47 1.65 1.46
C LEU A 192 -13.54 0.78 2.12
N MET A 193 -13.38 -0.54 2.09
CA MET A 193 -14.28 -1.48 2.75
C MET A 193 -14.22 -1.36 4.28
N VAL A 194 -13.03 -1.18 4.83
CA VAL A 194 -12.81 -1.15 6.29
C VAL A 194 -13.22 0.20 6.90
N TYR A 195 -12.90 1.31 6.24
CA TYR A 195 -13.06 2.65 6.79
C TYR A 195 -14.00 3.54 5.98
N GLY A 196 -14.13 3.28 4.69
CA GLY A 196 -14.87 4.14 3.75
C GLY A 196 -16.35 3.80 3.64
N GLY A 197 -16.81 2.70 4.21
CA GLY A 197 -18.19 2.22 4.07
C GLY A 197 -18.51 1.67 2.67
N TYR A 198 -17.49 1.34 1.88
CA TYR A 198 -17.65 0.75 0.56
C TYR A 198 -18.10 -0.72 0.65
N SER A 199 -19.05 -1.14 -0.16
CA SER A 199 -19.60 -2.49 -0.11
C SER A 199 -19.17 -3.36 -1.29
N ILE A 200 -19.12 -4.68 -1.09
CA ILE A 200 -18.85 -5.64 -2.17
C ILE A 200 -19.92 -5.54 -3.29
N ALA A 201 -21.15 -5.14 -2.95
CA ALA A 201 -22.21 -4.99 -3.93
C ALA A 201 -21.91 -3.90 -4.98
N GLU A 202 -21.16 -2.86 -4.59
CA GLU A 202 -20.70 -1.83 -5.53
C GLU A 202 -19.70 -2.39 -6.54
N ASP A 203 -18.85 -3.33 -6.12
CA ASP A 203 -17.89 -4.01 -7.02
C ASP A 203 -18.59 -4.89 -8.06
N MET A 204 -19.69 -5.55 -7.70
CA MET A 204 -20.41 -6.45 -8.60
C MET A 204 -21.05 -5.71 -9.78
N ALA A 205 -21.22 -4.41 -9.70
CA ALA A 205 -21.72 -3.55 -10.75
C ALA A 205 -20.62 -3.04 -11.70
N LEU A 206 -19.35 -3.30 -11.38
CA LEU A 206 -18.22 -2.81 -12.18
C LEU A 206 -18.04 -3.61 -13.46
N LYS A 207 -17.65 -2.89 -14.51
CA LYS A 207 -17.13 -3.51 -15.73
C LYS A 207 -15.74 -4.06 -15.46
N PRO A 208 -15.32 -5.12 -16.18
CA PRO A 208 -13.95 -5.59 -16.13
C PRO A 208 -12.96 -4.47 -16.48
N PHE A 209 -11.86 -4.41 -15.75
CA PHE A 209 -10.75 -3.50 -16.05
C PHE A 209 -9.88 -4.10 -17.15
N ASN A 210 -9.30 -3.29 -18.02
CA ASN A 210 -8.40 -3.75 -19.07
C ASN A 210 -6.99 -4.00 -18.53
N PHE A 211 -6.52 -3.14 -17.62
CA PHE A 211 -5.18 -3.19 -17.02
C PHE A 211 -5.25 -3.10 -15.51
N TYR A 212 -4.20 -3.55 -14.85
CA TYR A 212 -4.06 -3.41 -13.38
C TYR A 212 -4.02 -1.95 -12.95
N LYS A 213 -3.48 -1.08 -13.80
CA LYS A 213 -3.48 0.35 -13.54
C LYS A 213 -4.88 0.95 -13.55
N ASP A 214 -5.77 0.54 -14.46
CA ASP A 214 -7.18 0.99 -14.48
C ASP A 214 -7.89 0.65 -13.17
N PHE A 215 -7.62 -0.56 -12.65
CA PHE A 215 -8.14 -1.00 -11.36
C PHE A 215 -7.63 -0.12 -10.22
N TYR A 216 -6.34 0.17 -10.18
CA TYR A 216 -5.73 1.07 -9.23
C TYR A 216 -6.34 2.48 -9.31
N ASP A 217 -6.38 3.08 -10.49
CA ASP A 217 -6.87 4.42 -10.73
C ASP A 217 -8.33 4.57 -10.28
N TYR A 218 -9.16 3.55 -10.52
CA TYR A 218 -10.54 3.51 -10.05
C TYR A 218 -10.63 3.58 -8.52
N TYR A 219 -9.90 2.74 -7.79
CA TYR A 219 -9.96 2.74 -6.34
C TYR A 219 -9.27 3.94 -5.71
N LEU A 220 -8.26 4.49 -6.35
CA LEU A 220 -7.65 5.75 -5.94
C LEU A 220 -8.67 6.91 -6.03
N ALA A 221 -9.39 7.01 -7.13
CA ALA A 221 -10.45 8.00 -7.28
C ALA A 221 -11.54 7.84 -6.21
N LYS A 222 -11.99 6.60 -5.96
CA LYS A 222 -12.96 6.29 -4.90
C LYS A 222 -12.46 6.65 -3.50
N LEU A 223 -11.19 6.44 -3.23
CA LEU A 223 -10.59 6.81 -1.95
C LEU A 223 -10.55 8.33 -1.79
N ARG A 224 -10.22 9.08 -2.85
CA ARG A 224 -10.23 10.54 -2.86
C ARG A 224 -11.64 11.11 -2.64
N GLU A 225 -12.66 10.56 -3.28
CA GLU A 225 -14.07 10.91 -3.05
C GLU A 225 -14.46 10.65 -1.58
N THR A 226 -14.06 9.48 -1.06
CA THR A 226 -14.35 9.09 0.33
C THR A 226 -13.64 9.99 1.33
N ARG A 227 -12.38 10.34 1.08
CA ARG A 227 -11.63 11.30 1.89
C ARG A 227 -12.35 12.65 1.97
N GLN A 228 -12.77 13.19 0.83
CA GLN A 228 -13.52 14.45 0.77
C GLN A 228 -14.81 14.42 1.60
N ARG A 229 -15.50 13.27 1.61
CA ARG A 229 -16.72 13.06 2.40
C ARG A 229 -16.42 12.94 3.90
N LEU A 230 -15.36 12.23 4.28
CA LEU A 230 -14.99 11.99 5.68
C LEU A 230 -14.31 13.23 6.31
N PHE A 231 -13.56 13.98 5.51
CA PHE A 231 -12.76 15.13 5.93
C PHE A 231 -13.05 16.34 5.01
N PRO A 232 -14.26 16.93 5.09
CA PRO A 232 -14.69 18.00 4.19
C PRO A 232 -13.89 19.30 4.35
N GLU A 233 -13.20 19.48 5.47
CA GLU A 233 -12.35 20.65 5.74
C GLU A 233 -11.03 20.64 4.97
N TRP A 234 -10.71 19.52 4.34
CA TRP A 234 -9.49 19.43 3.56
C TRP A 234 -9.60 20.20 2.26
N VAL A 235 -8.75 21.21 2.11
CA VAL A 235 -8.60 21.98 0.88
C VAL A 235 -7.39 21.44 0.11
N LYS A 236 -7.60 21.12 -1.17
CA LYS A 236 -6.52 20.69 -2.08
C LYS A 236 -5.45 21.80 -2.16
N PRO A 237 -4.19 21.53 -1.79
CA PRO A 237 -3.13 22.52 -1.92
C PRO A 237 -2.85 22.86 -3.38
N ASP A 238 -2.46 24.12 -3.67
CA ASP A 238 -2.17 24.60 -5.02
C ASP A 238 -1.00 23.86 -5.71
N TRP A 239 -0.10 23.26 -4.93
CA TRP A 239 1.04 22.49 -5.44
C TRP A 239 0.68 21.05 -5.83
N TYR A 240 -0.51 20.58 -5.48
CA TYR A 240 -0.95 19.22 -5.82
C TYR A 240 -1.50 19.18 -7.25
N VAL A 241 -0.71 18.65 -8.16
CA VAL A 241 -1.11 18.38 -9.56
C VAL A 241 -1.58 16.93 -9.66
N GLU A 242 -2.79 16.72 -10.18
CA GLU A 242 -3.35 15.39 -10.45
C GLU A 242 -2.67 14.70 -11.64
#